data_7537333dde62d59de063b060d83ac043
#
_entry.id   7537333dde62d59de063b060d83ac043
#
_cell.length_a   1.000
_cell.length_b   1.000
_cell.length_c   1.000
_cell.angle_alpha   90.00
_cell.angle_beta   90.00
_cell.angle_gamma   90.00
#
_symmetry.space_group_name_H-M   'P 1'
#
loop_
_entity.id
_entity.type
_entity.pdbx_description
1 polymer ?
#
loop_
_entity_poly.entity_id
_entity_poly.type
_entity_poly.pdbx_seq_one_letter_code
_entity_poly.pdbx_strand_id
1 'polypeptide(L)'
;MPKVTAEKILLGHGVITVGTTPLGLTRGGGVFAVEREYREIEADGDRGPVKGRIVIDREVAKLTVNALELFNAEDMQLYYPAIDVTEGSMTSTLKIVAGDYNDVKWEGKTKDGKAVTIEIDDAINLENLEWTLEDKNEVVPSLGFTGAYDEESRDTPPWRVIFEPTAAYAVTFTITSDGSTPIEGASVKIYTTIKTTDDDGKAIFSLGAGTNIPFTVTKGGYEIFNGAIDVMGVTSETVTMDSI
;
A
#
# COMPACT_ATOMS: atom_id res chain seq x y z
N MET A 1 -18.03 30.20 8.24
CA MET A 1 -17.09 29.42 7.41
C MET A 1 -16.57 28.28 8.25
N PRO A 2 -16.55 27.04 7.76
CA PRO A 2 -15.91 25.95 8.50
C PRO A 2 -14.43 26.29 8.69
N LYS A 3 -13.93 26.14 9.91
CA LYS A 3 -12.54 26.37 10.27
C LYS A 3 -11.70 25.33 9.50
N VAL A 4 -11.01 25.75 8.46
CA VAL A 4 -10.03 24.88 7.76
C VAL A 4 -8.89 24.67 8.74
N THR A 5 -8.82 23.50 9.35
CA THR A 5 -7.72 23.12 10.25
C THR A 5 -6.51 22.81 9.37
N ALA A 6 -5.54 23.72 9.37
CA ALA A 6 -4.24 23.54 8.70
C ALA A 6 -3.42 22.32 9.21
N GLU A 7 -4.00 21.54 10.09
CA GLU A 7 -3.41 20.36 10.73
C GLU A 7 -3.31 19.15 9.79
N LYS A 8 -4.24 19.05 8.82
CA LYS A 8 -4.30 17.94 7.85
C LYS A 8 -3.43 18.15 6.60
N ILE A 9 -2.50 19.09 6.65
CA ILE A 9 -1.57 19.33 5.54
C ILE A 9 -0.50 18.26 5.57
N LEU A 10 -0.34 17.50 4.46
CA LEU A 10 0.76 16.57 4.29
C LEU A 10 2.06 17.38 4.10
N LEU A 11 3.07 17.05 4.90
CA LEU A 11 4.39 17.63 4.77
C LEU A 11 5.18 16.84 3.72
N GLY A 12 5.82 17.52 2.79
CA GLY A 12 6.50 16.87 1.66
C GLY A 12 7.83 16.20 2.01
N HIS A 13 8.29 16.31 3.26
CA HIS A 13 9.48 15.61 3.73
C HIS A 13 9.12 14.22 4.25
N GLY A 14 9.95 13.24 3.96
CA GLY A 14 9.76 11.85 4.36
C GLY A 14 11.00 11.02 4.08
N VAL A 15 10.93 9.76 4.45
CA VAL A 15 11.96 8.75 4.16
C VAL A 15 11.45 7.87 3.02
N ILE A 16 12.30 7.61 2.03
CA ILE A 16 12.03 6.63 0.97
C ILE A 16 12.84 5.38 1.28
N THR A 17 12.21 4.22 1.17
CA THR A 17 12.83 2.91 1.36
C THR A 17 12.58 2.08 0.11
N VAL A 18 13.61 1.42 -0.41
CA VAL A 18 13.53 0.47 -1.51
C VAL A 18 13.87 -0.92 -0.97
N GLY A 19 12.94 -1.84 -1.03
CA GLY A 19 13.02 -3.10 -0.30
C GLY A 19 13.13 -2.86 1.20
N THR A 20 14.30 -3.12 1.77
CA THR A 20 14.61 -2.87 3.20
C THR A 20 15.63 -1.74 3.39
N THR A 21 16.13 -1.13 2.32
CA THR A 21 17.21 -0.15 2.36
C THR A 21 16.65 1.27 2.21
N PRO A 22 16.84 2.15 3.20
CA PRO A 22 16.47 3.55 3.08
C PRO A 22 17.31 4.21 1.96
N LEU A 23 16.64 4.93 1.07
CA LEU A 23 17.31 5.81 0.13
C LEU A 23 17.96 6.96 0.92
N GLY A 24 19.24 7.22 0.67
CA GLY A 24 19.98 8.27 1.35
C GLY A 24 19.45 9.68 1.07
N LEU A 25 20.34 10.66 1.04
CA LEU A 25 19.96 12.05 0.79
C LEU A 25 19.33 12.22 -0.60
N THR A 26 18.27 13.02 -0.66
CA THR A 26 17.58 13.39 -1.91
C THR A 26 17.67 14.90 -2.13
N ARG A 27 17.57 15.34 -3.39
CA ARG A 27 17.59 16.75 -3.77
C ARG A 27 16.39 17.10 -4.63
N GLY A 28 15.66 18.14 -4.24
CA GLY A 28 14.50 18.60 -5.01
C GLY A 28 13.20 17.84 -4.78
N GLY A 29 13.20 16.92 -3.82
CA GLY A 29 12.01 16.13 -3.48
C GLY A 29 11.72 14.99 -4.43
N GLY A 30 10.50 14.43 -4.34
CA GLY A 30 10.00 13.37 -5.19
C GLY A 30 8.56 13.63 -5.64
N VAL A 31 8.11 12.88 -6.62
CA VAL A 31 6.74 12.94 -7.14
C VAL A 31 6.15 11.54 -7.15
N PHE A 32 5.05 11.36 -6.42
CA PHE A 32 4.19 10.19 -6.58
C PHE A 32 3.05 10.53 -7.52
N ALA A 33 2.86 9.74 -8.56
CA ALA A 33 1.81 9.89 -9.54
C ALA A 33 1.13 8.55 -9.83
N VAL A 34 -0.18 8.59 -10.07
CA VAL A 34 -0.95 7.48 -10.61
C VAL A 34 -1.55 7.95 -11.92
N GLU A 35 -1.02 7.45 -13.01
CA GLU A 35 -1.45 7.78 -14.36
C GLU A 35 -2.50 6.77 -14.80
N ARG A 36 -3.61 7.25 -15.40
CA ARG A 36 -4.73 6.44 -15.83
C ARG A 36 -5.10 6.74 -17.27
N GLU A 37 -5.30 5.69 -18.04
CA GLU A 37 -5.91 5.76 -19.36
C GLU A 37 -7.38 5.35 -19.24
N TYR A 38 -8.26 6.22 -19.74
CA TYR A 38 -9.71 6.01 -19.67
C TYR A 38 -10.24 5.72 -21.07
N ARG A 39 -11.19 4.78 -21.14
CA ARG A 39 -11.98 4.53 -22.35
C ARG A 39 -13.45 4.71 -22.04
N GLU A 40 -14.14 5.37 -22.93
CA GLU A 40 -15.59 5.49 -22.92
C GLU A 40 -16.22 4.40 -23.78
N ILE A 41 -17.27 3.77 -23.26
CA ILE A 41 -18.11 2.84 -24.01
C ILE A 41 -19.22 3.67 -24.66
N GLU A 42 -19.04 4.00 -25.94
CA GLU A 42 -19.99 4.79 -26.72
C GLU A 42 -21.15 3.92 -27.23
N ALA A 43 -22.33 4.51 -27.33
CA ALA A 43 -23.50 3.92 -27.98
C ALA A 43 -24.14 4.93 -28.92
N ASP A 44 -24.87 4.43 -29.96
CA ASP A 44 -25.55 5.27 -30.93
C ASP A 44 -26.52 6.24 -30.24
N GLY A 45 -26.36 7.54 -30.54
CA GLY A 45 -27.20 8.60 -29.98
C GLY A 45 -26.62 9.28 -28.72
N ASP A 46 -25.46 8.84 -28.21
CA ASP A 46 -24.78 9.53 -27.13
C ASP A 46 -24.30 10.92 -27.59
N ARG A 47 -24.44 11.91 -26.72
CA ARG A 47 -24.00 13.30 -26.96
C ARG A 47 -22.78 13.71 -26.17
N GLY A 48 -22.12 12.73 -25.53
CA GLY A 48 -20.95 12.90 -24.67
C GLY A 48 -20.89 11.81 -23.60
N PRO A 49 -19.93 11.90 -22.68
CA PRO A 49 -19.66 10.87 -21.67
C PRO A 49 -20.89 10.50 -20.85
N VAL A 50 -21.20 9.21 -20.81
CA VAL A 50 -22.34 8.67 -20.06
C VAL A 50 -21.89 8.08 -18.74
N LYS A 51 -22.53 8.50 -17.64
CA LYS A 51 -22.21 7.99 -16.29
C LYS A 51 -22.30 6.47 -16.22
N GLY A 52 -21.24 5.83 -15.74
CA GLY A 52 -21.12 4.37 -15.62
C GLY A 52 -20.59 3.66 -16.87
N ARG A 53 -20.26 4.40 -17.95
CA ARG A 53 -19.67 3.86 -19.17
C ARG A 53 -18.20 4.23 -19.37
N ILE A 54 -17.59 4.91 -18.40
CA ILE A 54 -16.16 5.18 -18.40
C ILE A 54 -15.46 4.04 -17.67
N VAL A 55 -14.48 3.43 -18.31
CA VAL A 55 -13.64 2.36 -17.75
C VAL A 55 -12.18 2.79 -17.72
N ILE A 56 -11.41 2.27 -16.78
CA ILE A 56 -9.96 2.44 -16.71
C ILE A 56 -9.35 1.27 -17.50
N ASP A 57 -8.68 1.56 -18.60
CA ASP A 57 -8.01 0.55 -19.41
C ASP A 57 -6.57 0.29 -18.94
N ARG A 58 -5.93 1.30 -18.35
CA ARG A 58 -4.58 1.20 -17.83
C ARG A 58 -4.41 2.12 -16.63
N GLU A 59 -3.68 1.63 -15.63
CA GLU A 59 -3.25 2.42 -14.48
C GLU A 59 -1.77 2.12 -14.19
N VAL A 60 -0.97 3.16 -13.97
CA VAL A 60 0.45 3.03 -13.65
C VAL A 60 0.76 3.94 -12.48
N ALA A 61 1.24 3.36 -11.38
CA ALA A 61 1.76 4.11 -10.25
C ALA A 61 3.27 4.30 -10.40
N LYS A 62 3.75 5.52 -10.14
CA LYS A 62 5.17 5.87 -10.25
C LYS A 62 5.59 6.78 -9.09
N LEU A 63 6.74 6.48 -8.50
CA LEU A 63 7.44 7.36 -7.56
C LEU A 63 8.77 7.78 -8.19
N THR A 64 8.89 9.05 -8.53
CA THR A 64 10.15 9.63 -9.04
C THR A 64 10.85 10.40 -7.94
N VAL A 65 12.16 10.22 -7.81
CA VAL A 65 12.98 10.91 -6.82
C VAL A 65 14.36 11.19 -7.38
N ASN A 66 14.95 12.31 -6.98
CA ASN A 66 16.32 12.66 -7.31
C ASN A 66 17.24 12.29 -6.14
N ALA A 67 18.09 11.29 -6.35
CA ALA A 67 19.00 10.81 -5.32
C ALA A 67 20.29 11.62 -5.32
N LEU A 68 20.75 12.05 -4.14
CA LEU A 68 22.02 12.76 -3.97
C LEU A 68 23.12 11.84 -3.45
N GLU A 69 22.75 10.73 -2.82
CA GLU A 69 23.67 9.76 -2.21
C GLU A 69 23.44 8.37 -2.83
N LEU A 70 24.32 7.96 -3.74
CA LEU A 70 24.27 6.67 -4.45
C LEU A 70 25.68 6.09 -4.57
N PHE A 71 26.43 6.02 -3.48
CA PHE A 71 27.86 5.73 -3.55
C PHE A 71 28.27 4.28 -3.23
N ASN A 72 27.30 3.40 -3.06
CA ASN A 72 27.54 1.98 -2.85
C ASN A 72 27.11 1.21 -4.09
N ALA A 73 27.98 0.38 -4.66
CA ALA A 73 27.66 -0.42 -5.83
C ALA A 73 26.52 -1.41 -5.58
N GLU A 74 26.40 -1.91 -4.35
CA GLU A 74 25.32 -2.81 -3.91
C GLU A 74 23.97 -2.08 -3.89
N ASP A 75 23.93 -0.81 -3.44
CA ASP A 75 22.74 0.00 -3.49
C ASP A 75 22.33 0.33 -4.94
N MET A 76 23.32 0.53 -5.84
CA MET A 76 23.06 0.74 -7.26
C MET A 76 22.37 -0.46 -7.91
N GLN A 77 22.74 -1.68 -7.53
CA GLN A 77 22.07 -2.90 -7.97
C GLN A 77 20.60 -2.95 -7.51
N LEU A 78 20.32 -2.43 -6.33
CA LEU A 78 18.95 -2.34 -5.79
C LEU A 78 18.10 -1.29 -6.54
N TYR A 79 18.73 -0.19 -6.99
CA TYR A 79 18.00 0.93 -7.61
C TYR A 79 17.88 0.83 -9.13
N TYR A 80 18.75 0.11 -9.78
CA TYR A 80 18.73 -0.06 -11.24
C TYR A 80 18.62 -1.54 -11.62
N PRO A 81 17.63 -1.91 -12.44
CA PRO A 81 17.44 -3.29 -12.88
C PRO A 81 18.56 -3.74 -13.83
N ALA A 82 18.71 -5.05 -13.95
CA ALA A 82 19.66 -5.68 -14.85
C ALA A 82 21.13 -5.24 -14.62
N ILE A 83 21.49 -4.95 -13.39
CA ILE A 83 22.85 -4.61 -12.95
C ILE A 83 23.43 -5.80 -12.17
N ASP A 84 24.67 -6.17 -12.50
CA ASP A 84 25.48 -7.08 -11.73
C ASP A 84 26.66 -6.33 -11.10
N VAL A 85 26.93 -6.65 -9.84
CA VAL A 85 28.03 -6.05 -9.08
C VAL A 85 29.03 -7.13 -8.69
N THR A 86 30.25 -7.02 -9.19
CA THR A 86 31.34 -7.93 -8.87
C THR A 86 32.57 -7.11 -8.49
N GLU A 87 33.13 -7.35 -7.30
CA GLU A 87 34.33 -6.69 -6.78
C GLU A 87 34.28 -5.14 -6.86
N GLY A 88 33.10 -4.56 -6.59
CA GLY A 88 32.88 -3.12 -6.66
C GLY A 88 32.76 -2.55 -8.09
N SER A 89 32.75 -3.40 -9.10
CA SER A 89 32.50 -3.04 -10.50
C SER A 89 31.07 -3.35 -10.87
N MET A 90 30.42 -2.41 -11.54
CA MET A 90 29.02 -2.50 -11.96
C MET A 90 28.93 -2.68 -13.46
N THR A 91 28.18 -3.68 -13.92
CA THR A 91 27.95 -3.95 -15.35
C THR A 91 26.49 -4.31 -15.60
N SER A 92 26.05 -4.22 -16.87
CA SER A 92 24.69 -4.63 -17.25
C SER A 92 24.62 -6.13 -17.55
N THR A 93 23.59 -6.81 -17.03
CA THR A 93 23.27 -8.21 -17.38
C THR A 93 22.43 -8.31 -18.66
N LEU A 94 21.89 -7.20 -19.16
CA LEU A 94 20.95 -7.11 -20.30
C LEU A 94 19.67 -7.96 -20.09
N LYS A 95 19.36 -8.34 -18.86
CA LYS A 95 18.21 -9.17 -18.54
C LYS A 95 17.59 -8.74 -17.21
N ILE A 96 16.32 -8.37 -17.24
CA ILE A 96 15.50 -8.14 -16.04
C ILE A 96 15.11 -9.50 -15.45
N VAL A 97 15.24 -9.64 -14.15
CA VAL A 97 14.87 -10.83 -13.37
C VAL A 97 13.93 -10.45 -12.25
N ALA A 98 13.27 -11.43 -11.64
CA ALA A 98 12.32 -11.18 -10.54
C ALA A 98 12.94 -10.41 -9.35
N GLY A 99 14.23 -10.56 -9.10
CA GLY A 99 14.96 -9.83 -8.05
C GLY A 99 15.18 -8.33 -8.33
N ASP A 100 14.88 -7.86 -9.55
CA ASP A 100 14.95 -6.44 -9.90
C ASP A 100 13.70 -5.64 -9.46
N TYR A 101 12.65 -6.35 -9.02
CA TYR A 101 11.43 -5.76 -8.49
C TYR A 101 11.51 -5.65 -6.98
N ASN A 102 11.27 -4.48 -6.44
CA ASN A 102 11.33 -4.21 -5.00
C ASN A 102 10.14 -3.36 -4.56
N ASP A 103 9.65 -3.59 -3.35
CA ASP A 103 8.66 -2.70 -2.77
C ASP A 103 9.28 -1.34 -2.48
N VAL A 104 8.60 -0.27 -2.83
CA VAL A 104 9.04 1.09 -2.58
C VAL A 104 8.06 1.79 -1.68
N LYS A 105 8.59 2.39 -0.59
CA LYS A 105 7.80 3.12 0.40
C LYS A 105 8.30 4.55 0.54
N TRP A 106 7.36 5.47 0.66
CA TRP A 106 7.62 6.80 1.18
C TRP A 106 6.84 6.97 2.48
N GLU A 107 7.54 7.33 3.55
CA GLU A 107 6.96 7.54 4.87
C GLU A 107 7.15 8.98 5.30
N GLY A 108 6.06 9.70 5.44
CA GLY A 108 6.02 11.09 5.84
C GLY A 108 4.98 11.34 6.92
N LYS A 109 4.73 12.62 7.21
CA LYS A 109 3.79 13.05 8.25
C LYS A 109 2.95 14.23 7.79
N THR A 110 1.75 14.31 8.33
CA THR A 110 0.93 15.52 8.30
C THR A 110 1.44 16.54 9.33
N LYS A 111 0.98 17.77 9.23
CA LYS A 111 1.36 18.83 10.17
C LYS A 111 0.96 18.53 11.61
N ASP A 112 -0.11 17.77 11.83
CA ASP A 112 -0.55 17.29 13.15
C ASP A 112 0.19 16.01 13.62
N GLY A 113 1.24 15.58 12.88
CA GLY A 113 2.15 14.50 13.27
C GLY A 113 1.69 13.10 12.90
N LYS A 114 0.55 12.93 12.21
CA LYS A 114 0.07 11.62 11.77
C LYS A 114 0.90 11.07 10.63
N ALA A 115 1.22 9.79 10.69
CA ALA A 115 1.94 9.12 9.64
C ALA A 115 1.10 9.00 8.36
N VAL A 116 1.76 9.15 7.23
CA VAL A 116 1.21 8.86 5.91
C VAL A 116 2.26 8.05 5.17
N THR A 117 1.87 6.89 4.69
CA THR A 117 2.75 6.00 3.92
C THR A 117 2.21 5.87 2.50
N ILE A 118 3.08 6.03 1.52
CA ILE A 118 2.81 5.68 0.12
C ILE A 118 3.62 4.41 -0.15
N GLU A 119 2.97 3.38 -0.62
CA GLU A 119 3.61 2.10 -0.97
C GLU A 119 3.34 1.77 -2.44
N ILE A 120 4.37 1.28 -3.11
CA ILE A 120 4.29 0.70 -4.45
C ILE A 120 4.92 -0.68 -4.35
N ASP A 121 4.11 -1.70 -4.57
CA ASP A 121 4.54 -3.10 -4.54
C ASP A 121 5.19 -3.47 -5.88
N ASP A 122 6.15 -4.40 -5.86
CA ASP A 122 6.86 -4.90 -7.05
C ASP A 122 7.33 -3.79 -8.01
N ALA A 123 7.86 -2.71 -7.46
CA ALA A 123 8.30 -1.57 -8.26
C ALA A 123 9.66 -1.84 -8.92
N ILE A 124 9.79 -1.36 -10.14
CA ILE A 124 11.05 -1.39 -10.91
C ILE A 124 11.41 0.01 -11.38
N ASN A 125 12.68 0.37 -11.31
CA ASN A 125 13.15 1.63 -11.86
C ASN A 125 13.30 1.52 -13.38
N LEU A 126 12.51 2.29 -14.11
CA LEU A 126 12.54 2.34 -15.57
C LEU A 126 13.23 3.61 -16.12
N GLU A 127 13.81 4.45 -15.25
CA GLU A 127 14.63 5.57 -15.70
C GLU A 127 16.01 5.09 -16.17
N ASN A 128 16.58 5.84 -17.09
CA ASN A 128 17.93 5.56 -17.57
C ASN A 128 18.97 5.81 -16.46
N LEU A 129 20.02 4.99 -16.46
CA LEU A 129 21.22 5.31 -15.68
C LEU A 129 21.93 6.49 -16.34
N GLU A 130 21.74 7.68 -15.81
CA GLU A 130 22.29 8.93 -16.33
C GLU A 130 22.97 9.72 -15.22
N TRP A 131 24.26 10.02 -15.42
CA TRP A 131 25.04 10.84 -14.51
C TRP A 131 25.55 12.06 -15.24
N THR A 132 25.08 13.21 -14.83
CA THR A 132 25.60 14.51 -15.32
C THR A 132 26.83 14.86 -14.51
N LEU A 133 27.98 14.85 -15.18
CA LEU A 133 29.30 15.12 -14.57
C LEU A 133 29.73 16.55 -14.92
N GLU A 134 29.51 17.46 -13.98
CA GLU A 134 29.84 18.88 -14.14
C GLU A 134 30.81 19.35 -13.07
N ASP A 135 31.71 20.30 -13.43
CA ASP A 135 32.61 20.94 -12.46
C ASP A 135 31.79 21.72 -11.41
N LYS A 136 32.09 21.49 -10.13
CA LYS A 136 31.47 22.13 -8.96
C LYS A 136 29.98 21.79 -8.70
N ASN A 137 29.43 20.78 -9.34
CA ASN A 137 28.09 20.28 -9.08
C ASN A 137 28.15 18.81 -8.63
N GLU A 138 27.21 18.45 -7.77
CA GLU A 138 26.98 17.06 -7.37
C GLU A 138 26.24 16.29 -8.46
N VAL A 139 26.53 15.00 -8.58
CA VAL A 139 25.76 14.08 -9.42
C VAL A 139 24.43 13.78 -8.73
N VAL A 140 23.33 14.02 -9.41
CA VAL A 140 21.97 13.83 -8.88
C VAL A 140 21.13 13.04 -9.89
N PRO A 141 21.26 11.71 -9.91
CA PRO A 141 20.48 10.89 -10.81
C PRO A 141 18.99 10.85 -10.41
N SER A 142 18.14 10.70 -11.42
CA SER A 142 16.71 10.48 -11.22
C SER A 142 16.41 8.99 -11.14
N LEU A 143 15.65 8.59 -10.15
CA LEU A 143 15.10 7.25 -9.98
C LEU A 143 13.60 7.30 -10.19
N GLY A 144 13.05 6.42 -11.02
CA GLY A 144 11.62 6.39 -11.34
C GLY A 144 11.04 4.99 -11.14
N PHE A 145 10.65 4.69 -9.91
CA PHE A 145 10.09 3.40 -9.53
C PHE A 145 8.64 3.28 -10.03
N THR A 146 8.41 2.34 -10.92
CA THR A 146 7.10 2.07 -11.53
C THR A 146 6.59 0.74 -10.99
N GLY A 147 5.37 0.73 -10.44
CA GLY A 147 4.75 -0.47 -9.90
C GLY A 147 4.36 -1.45 -11.00
N ALA A 148 4.63 -2.73 -10.79
CA ALA A 148 4.23 -3.82 -11.66
C ALA A 148 3.05 -4.58 -11.06
N TYR A 149 2.12 -5.00 -11.92
CA TYR A 149 1.02 -5.89 -11.51
C TYR A 149 1.52 -7.32 -11.43
N ASP A 150 1.08 -8.03 -10.39
CA ASP A 150 1.28 -9.47 -10.31
C ASP A 150 0.48 -10.18 -11.41
N GLU A 151 1.09 -11.17 -12.08
CA GLU A 151 0.47 -11.93 -13.16
C GLU A 151 -0.74 -12.72 -12.68
N GLU A 152 -0.76 -13.18 -11.43
CA GLU A 152 -1.86 -13.94 -10.83
C GLU A 152 -2.97 -13.05 -10.26
N SER A 153 -2.71 -11.74 -10.04
CA SER A 153 -3.66 -10.78 -9.44
C SER A 153 -3.72 -9.44 -10.17
N ARG A 154 -3.93 -9.48 -11.49
CA ARG A 154 -3.92 -8.30 -12.39
C ARG A 154 -4.95 -7.22 -12.07
N ASP A 155 -5.99 -7.55 -11.31
CA ASP A 155 -7.04 -6.62 -10.89
C ASP A 155 -6.70 -5.88 -9.57
N THR A 156 -5.57 -6.22 -8.94
CA THR A 156 -5.11 -5.57 -7.70
C THR A 156 -4.06 -4.52 -8.03
N PRO A 157 -4.35 -3.22 -7.84
CA PRO A 157 -3.36 -2.18 -8.08
C PRO A 157 -2.12 -2.35 -7.18
N PRO A 158 -0.90 -2.21 -7.73
CA PRO A 158 0.34 -2.40 -6.98
C PRO A 158 0.72 -1.17 -6.16
N TRP A 159 -0.25 -0.40 -5.68
CA TRP A 159 0.03 0.80 -4.90
C TRP A 159 -1.07 1.08 -3.88
N ARG A 160 -0.69 1.75 -2.80
CA ARG A 160 -1.63 2.26 -1.80
C ARG A 160 -1.09 3.49 -1.09
N VAL A 161 -2.00 4.34 -0.64
CA VAL A 161 -1.71 5.44 0.28
C VAL A 161 -2.38 5.12 1.61
N ILE A 162 -1.59 4.97 2.65
CA ILE A 162 -2.02 4.60 3.99
C ILE A 162 -1.96 5.85 4.86
N PHE A 163 -3.11 6.25 5.39
CA PHE A 163 -3.20 7.29 6.40
C PHE A 163 -3.30 6.63 7.75
N GLU A 164 -2.45 7.04 8.69
CA GLU A 164 -2.54 6.56 10.07
C GLU A 164 -3.95 6.85 10.61
N PRO A 165 -4.68 5.83 11.08
CA PRO A 165 -5.99 6.05 11.68
C PRO A 165 -5.85 6.96 12.90
N THR A 166 -6.77 7.87 13.08
CA THR A 166 -6.74 8.93 14.10
C THR A 166 -6.67 8.40 15.55
N ALA A 167 -7.07 7.17 15.76
CA ALA A 167 -6.88 6.37 16.97
C ALA A 167 -7.09 4.91 16.59
N ALA A 168 -6.28 4.00 17.13
CA ALA A 168 -6.54 2.57 17.03
C ALA A 168 -7.28 2.13 18.30
N TYR A 169 -8.43 1.55 18.10
CA TYR A 169 -9.28 1.03 19.17
C TYR A 169 -9.19 -0.49 19.23
N ALA A 170 -9.19 -1.05 20.43
CA ALA A 170 -9.34 -2.49 20.59
C ALA A 170 -10.77 -2.88 20.20
N VAL A 171 -10.87 -3.82 19.25
CA VAL A 171 -12.14 -4.41 18.80
C VAL A 171 -12.09 -5.89 19.12
N THR A 172 -12.96 -6.31 20.04
CA THR A 172 -13.04 -7.70 20.48
C THR A 172 -14.23 -8.37 19.83
N PHE A 173 -13.99 -9.42 19.06
CA PHE A 173 -15.03 -10.34 18.58
C PHE A 173 -15.15 -11.50 19.54
N THR A 174 -16.37 -11.82 19.95
CA THR A 174 -16.69 -13.00 20.72
C THR A 174 -17.58 -13.91 19.86
N ILE A 175 -17.08 -15.08 19.50
CA ILE A 175 -17.77 -16.01 18.60
C ILE A 175 -18.37 -17.15 19.43
N THR A 176 -19.67 -17.38 19.27
CA THR A 176 -20.43 -18.36 20.03
C THR A 176 -21.30 -19.22 19.12
N SER A 177 -21.71 -20.42 19.60
CA SER A 177 -22.62 -21.29 18.85
C SER A 177 -24.10 -21.10 19.20
N ASP A 178 -24.38 -20.54 20.36
CA ASP A 178 -25.76 -20.42 20.90
C ASP A 178 -25.98 -19.07 21.66
N GLY A 179 -25.07 -18.12 21.46
CA GLY A 179 -25.02 -16.84 22.17
C GLY A 179 -24.29 -16.91 23.52
N SER A 180 -23.88 -18.09 23.98
CA SER A 180 -23.19 -18.29 25.26
C SER A 180 -21.98 -19.25 25.20
N THR A 181 -22.03 -20.28 24.40
CA THR A 181 -20.94 -21.26 24.29
C THR A 181 -19.87 -20.76 23.31
N PRO A 182 -18.63 -20.51 23.77
CA PRO A 182 -17.59 -19.97 22.93
C PRO A 182 -17.13 -20.97 21.86
N ILE A 183 -16.76 -20.47 20.69
CA ILE A 183 -16.15 -21.24 19.59
C ILE A 183 -14.68 -20.89 19.52
N GLU A 184 -13.83 -21.80 19.98
CA GLU A 184 -12.37 -21.73 19.80
C GLU A 184 -11.97 -22.04 18.37
N GLY A 185 -10.92 -21.37 17.88
CA GLY A 185 -10.34 -21.59 16.56
C GLY A 185 -11.23 -21.15 15.40
N ALA A 186 -12.21 -20.27 15.61
CA ALA A 186 -12.93 -19.60 14.54
C ALA A 186 -12.05 -18.53 13.91
N SER A 187 -12.06 -18.41 12.59
CA SER A 187 -11.30 -17.41 11.85
C SER A 187 -12.13 -16.17 11.63
N VAL A 188 -11.70 -15.04 12.17
CA VAL A 188 -12.28 -13.72 11.93
C VAL A 188 -11.40 -12.95 10.96
N LYS A 189 -11.95 -12.50 9.84
CA LYS A 189 -11.25 -11.73 8.81
C LYS A 189 -11.82 -10.32 8.73
N ILE A 190 -10.93 -9.32 8.81
CA ILE A 190 -11.24 -7.89 8.57
C ILE A 190 -10.20 -7.38 7.58
N TYR A 191 -10.65 -6.90 6.41
CA TYR A 191 -9.77 -6.56 5.30
C TYR A 191 -8.84 -7.75 4.96
N THR A 192 -7.53 -7.54 5.03
CA THR A 192 -6.51 -8.57 4.81
C THR A 192 -6.05 -9.27 6.10
N THR A 193 -6.44 -8.75 7.28
CA THR A 193 -6.02 -9.29 8.58
C THR A 193 -6.95 -10.41 9.02
N ILE A 194 -6.37 -11.56 9.36
CA ILE A 194 -7.08 -12.72 9.89
C ILE A 194 -6.58 -12.99 11.30
N LYS A 195 -7.49 -13.21 12.25
CA LYS A 195 -7.21 -13.69 13.61
C LYS A 195 -8.10 -14.85 13.96
N THR A 196 -7.55 -15.75 14.76
CA THR A 196 -8.25 -16.94 15.25
C THR A 196 -8.71 -16.69 16.68
N THR A 197 -9.92 -17.15 17.02
CA THR A 197 -10.44 -17.05 18.39
C THR A 197 -9.71 -17.99 19.35
N ASP A 198 -9.51 -17.51 20.58
CA ASP A 198 -8.97 -18.26 21.71
C ASP A 198 -10.03 -19.22 22.33
N ASP A 199 -9.70 -19.82 23.48
CA ASP A 199 -10.54 -20.75 24.27
C ASP A 199 -11.80 -20.07 24.84
N ASP A 200 -11.78 -18.74 25.00
CA ASP A 200 -12.94 -17.91 25.36
C ASP A 200 -13.78 -17.50 24.13
N GLY A 201 -13.44 -17.97 22.93
CA GLY A 201 -14.07 -17.59 21.66
C GLY A 201 -13.75 -16.18 21.21
N LYS A 202 -12.65 -15.57 21.70
CA LYS A 202 -12.32 -14.16 21.45
C LYS A 202 -11.21 -13.97 20.41
N ALA A 203 -11.41 -12.99 19.52
CA ALA A 203 -10.37 -12.48 18.62
C ALA A 203 -10.29 -10.94 18.77
N ILE A 204 -9.10 -10.40 19.07
CA ILE A 204 -8.91 -8.97 19.34
C ILE A 204 -8.14 -8.32 18.20
N PHE A 205 -8.72 -7.29 17.60
CA PHE A 205 -8.12 -6.46 16.57
C PHE A 205 -7.79 -5.07 17.11
N SER A 206 -6.86 -4.39 16.44
CA SER A 206 -6.62 -2.97 16.62
C SER A 206 -7.04 -2.26 15.34
N LEU A 207 -8.14 -1.51 15.38
CA LEU A 207 -8.75 -0.90 14.20
C LEU A 207 -8.87 0.62 14.38
N GLY A 208 -8.67 1.35 13.30
CA GLY A 208 -9.01 2.77 13.26
C GLY A 208 -10.52 3.02 13.38
N ALA A 209 -10.90 4.25 13.77
CA ALA A 209 -12.29 4.66 13.73
C ALA A 209 -12.85 4.54 12.31
N GLY A 210 -14.03 3.99 12.16
CA GLY A 210 -14.71 3.81 10.88
C GLY A 210 -16.11 3.28 11.05
N THR A 211 -16.94 3.44 10.03
CA THR A 211 -18.32 2.94 9.99
C THR A 211 -18.46 1.87 8.92
N ASN A 212 -19.34 0.91 9.17
CA ASN A 212 -19.67 -0.16 8.26
C ASN A 212 -18.44 -0.98 7.79
N ILE A 213 -17.50 -1.24 8.72
CA ILE A 213 -16.29 -2.03 8.44
C ILE A 213 -16.71 -3.49 8.26
N PRO A 214 -16.54 -4.08 7.06
CA PRO A 214 -16.97 -5.46 6.80
C PRO A 214 -16.03 -6.46 7.49
N PHE A 215 -16.63 -7.53 8.01
CA PHE A 215 -15.91 -8.68 8.54
C PHE A 215 -16.59 -9.99 8.17
N THR A 216 -15.80 -11.06 8.17
CA THR A 216 -16.27 -12.42 7.90
C THR A 216 -15.77 -13.35 8.98
N VAL A 217 -16.64 -14.24 9.46
CA VAL A 217 -16.29 -15.30 10.41
C VAL A 217 -16.49 -16.65 9.75
N THR A 218 -15.49 -17.54 9.88
CA THR A 218 -15.52 -18.90 9.34
C THR A 218 -15.05 -19.90 10.36
N LYS A 219 -15.76 -21.06 10.44
CA LYS A 219 -15.37 -22.22 11.24
C LYS A 219 -15.92 -23.49 10.59
N GLY A 220 -15.12 -24.56 10.55
CA GLY A 220 -15.61 -25.86 10.06
C GLY A 220 -16.78 -26.37 10.88
N GLY A 221 -17.86 -26.81 10.21
CA GLY A 221 -19.12 -27.25 10.83
C GLY A 221 -20.12 -26.15 11.16
N TYR A 222 -19.85 -24.90 10.72
CA TYR A 222 -20.73 -23.76 10.90
C TYR A 222 -20.92 -23.00 9.59
N GLU A 223 -22.06 -22.32 9.47
CA GLU A 223 -22.31 -21.42 8.34
C GLU A 223 -21.37 -20.21 8.39
N ILE A 224 -21.01 -19.67 7.20
CA ILE A 224 -20.16 -18.48 7.11
C ILE A 224 -20.98 -17.25 7.53
N PHE A 225 -20.49 -16.52 8.52
CA PHE A 225 -21.10 -15.26 8.94
C PHE A 225 -20.41 -14.07 8.26
N ASN A 226 -21.20 -13.17 7.66
CA ASN A 226 -20.73 -11.90 7.12
C ASN A 226 -21.45 -10.77 7.83
N GLY A 227 -20.71 -9.82 8.37
CA GLY A 227 -21.23 -8.67 9.10
C GLY A 227 -20.44 -7.41 8.83
N ALA A 228 -20.86 -6.34 9.46
CA ALA A 228 -20.16 -5.06 9.47
C ALA A 228 -20.24 -4.43 10.87
N ILE A 229 -19.19 -3.69 11.26
CA ILE A 229 -19.07 -3.09 12.58
C ILE A 229 -18.70 -1.61 12.48
N ASP A 230 -19.24 -0.79 13.38
CA ASP A 230 -18.83 0.59 13.55
C ASP A 230 -17.82 0.70 14.70
N VAL A 231 -16.66 1.28 14.42
CA VAL A 231 -15.59 1.49 15.40
C VAL A 231 -15.47 2.98 15.70
N MET A 232 -16.00 3.39 16.83
CA MET A 232 -15.96 4.78 17.32
C MET A 232 -15.17 4.90 18.64
N GLY A 233 -14.67 3.76 19.16
CA GLY A 233 -13.97 3.60 20.43
C GLY A 233 -13.62 2.14 20.64
N VAL A 234 -13.26 1.76 21.88
CA VAL A 234 -13.14 0.34 22.25
C VAL A 234 -14.51 -0.33 22.03
N THR A 235 -14.54 -1.34 21.18
CA THR A 235 -15.77 -1.97 20.69
C THR A 235 -15.74 -3.46 20.94
N SER A 236 -16.89 -4.05 21.27
CA SER A 236 -17.07 -5.50 21.37
C SER A 236 -18.23 -5.94 20.50
N GLU A 237 -18.04 -6.97 19.71
CA GLU A 237 -19.04 -7.57 18.83
C GLU A 237 -19.20 -9.05 19.19
N THR A 238 -20.45 -9.50 19.36
CA THR A 238 -20.75 -10.91 19.59
C THR A 238 -21.41 -11.49 18.35
N VAL A 239 -20.84 -12.55 17.82
CA VAL A 239 -21.36 -13.26 16.65
C VAL A 239 -21.79 -14.66 17.08
N THR A 240 -23.02 -15.01 16.81
CA THR A 240 -23.54 -16.37 16.97
C THR A 240 -23.49 -17.06 15.61
N MET A 241 -22.88 -18.23 15.54
CA MET A 241 -22.78 -19.04 14.32
C MET A 241 -23.73 -20.20 14.36
N ASP A 242 -24.47 -20.40 13.28
CA ASP A 242 -25.35 -21.55 13.11
C ASP A 242 -24.57 -22.80 12.66
N SER A 243 -24.82 -23.95 13.24
CA SER A 243 -24.22 -25.23 12.83
C SER A 243 -24.86 -25.74 11.53
N ILE A 244 -24.04 -26.32 10.65
CA ILE A 244 -24.47 -26.94 9.38
C ILE A 244 -25.00 -28.35 9.65
#